data_5ff60d33313f71cd9b04cb8d316985f5
#
_entry.id   5ff60d33313f71cd9b04cb8d316985f5
#
_cell.length_a   1.000
_cell.length_b   1.000
_cell.length_c   1.000
_cell.angle_alpha   90.00
_cell.angle_beta   90.00
_cell.angle_gamma   90.00
#
_symmetry.space_group_name_H-M   'P 1'
#
loop_
_entity.id
_entity.type
_entity.pdbx_description
1 polymer ?
#
loop_
_entity_poly.entity_id
_entity_poly.type
_entity_poly.pdbx_seq_one_letter_code
_entity_poly.pdbx_strand_id
1 'polypeptide(L)'
;AEYQQTLLCENYIDGREFTVALLYDGEKTKSLGTVEIIRKGKKNIGIFSAEDKYSDTCTKIPAILHEDIINSMEEDAKKLHQFLECHDYSRIDYRVDSDGKYYLLEITPLPNVDFESGFAKCCEYSKYNLGKILEEILYNALLRYKNRQGIKLP
;
A
#
# COMPACT_ATOMS: atom_id res chain seq x y z
N ALA A 1 -14.26 28.32 10.73
CA ALA A 1 -13.76 26.98 10.45
C ALA A 1 -12.70 27.07 9.36
N GLU A 2 -11.54 26.49 9.59
CA GLU A 2 -10.39 26.54 8.67
C GLU A 2 -10.71 25.75 7.38
N TYR A 3 -11.48 24.66 7.53
CA TYR A 3 -11.88 23.80 6.41
C TYR A 3 -13.41 23.88 6.24
N GLN A 4 -13.86 24.37 5.07
CA GLN A 4 -15.28 24.47 4.74
C GLN A 4 -15.73 23.24 3.93
N GLN A 5 -15.61 22.04 4.53
CA GLN A 5 -15.92 20.77 3.88
C GLN A 5 -16.54 19.76 4.85
N THR A 6 -17.18 18.74 4.31
CA THR A 6 -17.67 17.60 5.08
C THR A 6 -16.49 16.84 5.70
N LEU A 7 -16.64 16.44 6.96
CA LEU A 7 -15.64 15.62 7.68
C LEU A 7 -16.10 14.18 7.76
N LEU A 8 -15.18 13.24 7.52
CA LEU A 8 -15.37 11.84 7.83
C LEU A 8 -15.01 11.60 9.30
N CYS A 9 -15.90 10.97 10.05
CA CYS A 9 -15.67 10.58 11.43
C CYS A 9 -15.79 9.06 11.56
N GLU A 10 -14.71 8.42 11.98
CA GLU A 10 -14.61 6.96 12.08
C GLU A 10 -14.21 6.55 13.50
N ASN A 11 -14.55 5.32 13.90
CA ASN A 11 -14.09 4.78 15.17
C ASN A 11 -12.58 4.56 15.13
N TYR A 12 -11.89 5.00 16.18
CA TYR A 12 -10.47 4.69 16.33
C TYR A 12 -10.31 3.19 16.62
N ILE A 13 -9.47 2.52 15.85
CA ILE A 13 -9.06 1.13 16.08
C ILE A 13 -7.69 1.15 16.76
N ASP A 14 -7.62 0.71 18.01
CA ASP A 14 -6.33 0.53 18.68
C ASP A 14 -5.63 -0.71 18.13
N GLY A 15 -4.41 -0.54 17.61
CA GLY A 15 -3.70 -1.62 16.96
C GLY A 15 -2.43 -1.19 16.23
N ARG A 16 -1.89 -2.14 15.48
CA ARG A 16 -0.68 -1.99 14.65
C ARG A 16 -1.08 -1.66 13.22
N GLU A 17 -0.28 -0.86 12.55
CA GLU A 17 -0.57 -0.39 11.19
C GLU A 17 0.32 -1.09 10.16
N PHE A 18 -0.30 -1.57 9.09
CA PHE A 18 0.33 -2.36 8.04
C PHE A 18 0.02 -1.78 6.67
N THR A 19 0.98 -1.91 5.78
CA THR A 19 0.87 -1.48 4.39
C THR A 19 1.12 -2.67 3.48
N VAL A 20 0.23 -2.90 2.53
CA VAL A 20 0.34 -3.90 1.47
C VAL A 20 0.59 -3.19 0.14
N ALA A 21 1.68 -3.53 -0.55
CA ALA A 21 1.95 -3.03 -1.89
C ALA A 21 1.46 -4.02 -2.96
N LEU A 22 0.85 -3.50 -4.01
CA LEU A 22 0.27 -4.28 -5.09
C LEU A 22 0.77 -3.83 -6.45
N LEU A 23 0.92 -4.78 -7.35
CA LEU A 23 1.24 -4.56 -8.76
C LEU A 23 0.25 -5.33 -9.63
N TYR A 24 -0.28 -4.67 -10.66
CA TYR A 24 -1.03 -5.30 -11.73
C TYR A 24 -0.10 -5.47 -12.94
N ASP A 25 0.12 -6.72 -13.38
CA ASP A 25 1.07 -7.06 -14.44
C ASP A 25 0.45 -7.11 -15.85
N GLY A 26 -0.79 -6.63 -16.00
CA GLY A 26 -1.55 -6.67 -17.25
C GLY A 26 -2.55 -7.82 -17.32
N GLU A 27 -2.40 -8.85 -16.47
CA GLU A 27 -3.31 -10.00 -16.40
C GLU A 27 -3.92 -10.16 -15.01
N LYS A 28 -3.09 -10.05 -13.97
CA LYS A 28 -3.50 -10.27 -12.58
C LYS A 28 -2.83 -9.30 -11.63
N THR A 29 -3.45 -9.12 -10.47
CA THR A 29 -2.87 -8.36 -9.35
C THR A 29 -2.05 -9.28 -8.47
N LYS A 30 -0.81 -8.90 -8.17
CA LYS A 30 0.09 -9.59 -7.23
C LYS A 30 0.45 -8.71 -6.04
N SER A 31 0.64 -9.31 -4.87
CA SER A 31 1.24 -8.63 -3.73
C SER A 31 2.75 -8.53 -3.93
N LEU A 32 3.29 -7.36 -3.61
CA LEU A 32 4.73 -7.10 -3.52
C LEU A 32 5.22 -7.15 -2.06
N GLY A 33 4.35 -7.62 -1.16
CA GLY A 33 4.62 -7.81 0.25
C GLY A 33 3.94 -6.82 1.17
N THR A 34 4.13 -7.06 2.46
CA THR A 34 3.51 -6.32 3.55
C THR A 34 4.57 -5.81 4.52
N VAL A 35 4.46 -4.55 4.92
CA VAL A 35 5.30 -3.94 5.96
C VAL A 35 4.45 -3.43 7.11
N GLU A 36 5.05 -3.35 8.28
CA GLU A 36 4.49 -2.68 9.45
C GLU A 36 5.06 -1.28 9.59
N ILE A 37 4.20 -0.32 9.91
CA ILE A 37 4.61 1.05 10.24
C ILE A 37 4.72 1.15 11.76
N ILE A 38 5.92 1.45 12.26
CA ILE A 38 6.16 1.60 13.69
C ILE A 38 6.65 3.01 14.00
N ARG A 39 6.28 3.49 15.20
CA ARG A 39 6.79 4.75 15.75
C ARG A 39 7.98 4.45 16.67
N LYS A 40 9.12 5.08 16.42
CA LYS A 40 10.33 4.90 17.20
C LYS A 40 10.07 5.18 18.70
N GLY A 41 10.42 4.22 19.55
CA GLY A 41 10.27 4.34 20.99
C GLY A 41 8.83 4.21 21.54
N LYS A 42 7.84 3.83 20.71
CA LYS A 42 6.46 3.56 21.15
C LYS A 42 6.01 2.15 20.75
N LYS A 43 5.21 1.54 21.63
CA LYS A 43 4.65 0.20 21.39
C LYS A 43 3.57 0.23 20.29
N ASN A 44 2.74 1.27 20.26
CA ASN A 44 1.69 1.47 19.26
C ASN A 44 1.97 2.77 18.50
N ILE A 45 1.67 2.77 17.21
CA ILE A 45 1.89 3.94 16.34
C ILE A 45 0.96 5.10 16.72
N GLY A 46 -0.22 4.82 17.30
CA GLY A 46 -1.27 5.80 17.49
C GLY A 46 -1.91 6.21 16.16
N ILE A 47 -2.22 7.47 15.97
CA ILE A 47 -2.67 8.01 14.68
C ILE A 47 -1.42 8.41 13.89
N PHE A 48 -1.29 7.90 12.65
CA PHE A 48 -0.24 8.29 11.73
C PHE A 48 -0.63 9.61 11.06
N SER A 49 -0.12 10.71 11.58
CA SER A 49 -0.48 12.07 11.14
C SER A 49 0.33 12.51 9.91
N ALA A 50 -0.10 13.62 9.30
CA ALA A 50 0.67 14.25 8.22
C ALA A 50 2.08 14.67 8.69
N GLU A 51 2.23 15.09 9.95
CA GLU A 51 3.53 15.44 10.54
C GLU A 51 4.46 14.21 10.62
N ASP A 52 3.91 13.03 10.91
CA ASP A 52 4.68 11.79 10.98
C ASP A 52 5.25 11.39 9.62
N LYS A 53 4.58 11.73 8.53
CA LYS A 53 5.05 11.43 7.15
C LYS A 53 6.34 12.17 6.80
N TYR A 54 6.57 13.32 7.40
CA TYR A 54 7.73 14.18 7.11
C TYR A 54 8.77 14.22 8.23
N SER A 55 8.52 13.49 9.32
CA SER A 55 9.43 13.41 10.46
C SER A 55 10.11 12.04 10.51
N ASP A 56 11.31 11.97 11.11
CA ASP A 56 12.01 10.69 11.34
C ASP A 56 11.46 9.92 12.56
N THR A 57 10.18 10.12 12.89
CA THR A 57 9.52 9.48 14.05
C THR A 57 8.98 8.10 13.75
N CYS A 58 8.69 7.81 12.49
CA CYS A 58 8.15 6.52 12.05
C CYS A 58 9.10 5.81 11.08
N THR A 59 9.08 4.49 11.10
CA THR A 59 9.84 3.65 10.16
C THR A 59 9.00 2.46 9.73
N LYS A 60 9.39 1.79 8.67
CA LYS A 60 8.75 0.59 8.14
C LYS A 60 9.67 -0.59 8.40
N ILE A 61 9.09 -1.68 8.88
CA ILE A 61 9.78 -2.93 9.15
C ILE A 61 9.04 -4.08 8.45
N PRO A 62 9.69 -5.25 8.24
CA PRO A 62 8.96 -6.43 7.78
C PRO A 62 7.77 -6.73 8.69
N ALA A 63 6.63 -7.07 8.12
CA ALA A 63 5.44 -7.40 8.90
C ALA A 63 5.69 -8.65 9.77
N ILE A 64 5.43 -8.54 11.06
CA ILE A 64 5.53 -9.65 12.02
C ILE A 64 4.12 -9.94 12.53
N LEU A 65 3.37 -10.75 11.79
CA LEU A 65 2.04 -11.26 12.10
C LEU A 65 1.97 -12.76 11.82
N HIS A 66 0.89 -13.39 12.26
CA HIS A 66 0.57 -14.76 11.84
C HIS A 66 0.39 -14.78 10.31
N GLU A 67 0.94 -15.79 9.65
CA GLU A 67 0.95 -15.90 8.19
C GLU A 67 -0.46 -15.85 7.59
N ASP A 68 -1.45 -16.49 8.22
CA ASP A 68 -2.84 -16.47 7.77
C ASP A 68 -3.44 -15.06 7.74
N ILE A 69 -3.04 -14.18 8.68
CA ILE A 69 -3.51 -12.78 8.70
C ILE A 69 -2.89 -12.01 7.53
N ILE A 70 -1.58 -12.16 7.31
CA ILE A 70 -0.88 -11.53 6.18
C ILE A 70 -1.50 -11.98 4.86
N ASN A 71 -1.66 -13.29 4.66
CA ASN A 71 -2.24 -13.85 3.46
C ASN A 71 -3.67 -13.35 3.22
N SER A 72 -4.50 -13.29 4.26
CA SER A 72 -5.87 -12.79 4.16
C SER A 72 -5.90 -11.29 3.79
N MET A 73 -5.05 -10.47 4.42
CA MET A 73 -4.92 -9.05 4.07
C MET A 73 -4.48 -8.85 2.62
N GLU A 74 -3.48 -9.62 2.16
CA GLU A 74 -2.96 -9.53 0.80
C GLU A 74 -4.00 -9.98 -0.24
N GLU A 75 -4.76 -11.04 0.04
CA GLU A 75 -5.84 -11.48 -0.86
C GLU A 75 -6.98 -10.47 -0.94
N ASP A 76 -7.39 -9.89 0.20
CA ASP A 76 -8.42 -8.86 0.21
C ASP A 76 -7.92 -7.55 -0.44
N ALA A 77 -6.64 -7.23 -0.28
CA ALA A 77 -6.01 -6.11 -0.97
C ALA A 77 -6.06 -6.28 -2.50
N LYS A 78 -5.77 -7.49 -3.02
CA LYS A 78 -5.86 -7.79 -4.45
C LYS A 78 -7.28 -7.65 -4.98
N LYS A 79 -8.27 -8.17 -4.24
CA LYS A 79 -9.70 -8.03 -4.60
C LYS A 79 -10.11 -6.56 -4.64
N LEU A 80 -9.69 -5.77 -3.64
CA LEU A 80 -10.02 -4.36 -3.56
C LEU A 80 -9.40 -3.55 -4.70
N HIS A 81 -8.13 -3.82 -5.04
CA HIS A 81 -7.45 -3.23 -6.18
C HIS A 81 -8.22 -3.46 -7.49
N GLN A 82 -8.68 -4.69 -7.70
CA GLN A 82 -9.46 -5.07 -8.88
C GLN A 82 -10.86 -4.45 -8.86
N PHE A 83 -11.55 -4.50 -7.73
CA PHE A 83 -12.91 -3.96 -7.57
C PHE A 83 -12.97 -2.45 -7.84
N LEU A 84 -11.93 -1.72 -7.43
CA LEU A 84 -11.82 -0.28 -7.67
C LEU A 84 -11.17 0.07 -9.03
N GLU A 85 -10.97 -0.94 -9.89
CA GLU A 85 -10.35 -0.76 -11.21
C GLU A 85 -9.03 -0.01 -11.17
N CYS A 86 -8.24 -0.21 -10.10
CA CYS A 86 -6.91 0.36 -10.01
C CYS A 86 -6.02 -0.21 -11.11
N HIS A 87 -5.23 0.66 -11.73
CA HIS A 87 -4.28 0.26 -12.76
C HIS A 87 -2.85 0.28 -12.21
N ASP A 88 -2.01 -0.58 -12.78
CA ASP A 88 -0.58 -0.69 -12.56
C ASP A 88 -0.21 -1.04 -11.12
N TYR A 89 -0.36 -0.14 -10.17
CA TYR A 89 0.09 -0.36 -8.80
C TYR A 89 -0.78 0.41 -7.80
N SER A 90 -0.80 -0.07 -6.57
CA SER A 90 -1.47 0.60 -5.47
C SER A 90 -0.86 0.22 -4.13
N ARG A 91 -1.26 0.92 -3.08
CA ARG A 91 -0.95 0.62 -1.69
C ARG A 91 -2.23 0.62 -0.89
N ILE A 92 -2.38 -0.38 -0.05
CA ILE A 92 -3.53 -0.50 0.85
C ILE A 92 -3.03 -0.54 2.26
N ASP A 93 -3.62 0.30 3.11
CA ASP A 93 -3.23 0.44 4.49
C ASP A 93 -4.30 -0.18 5.40
N TYR A 94 -3.84 -0.97 6.36
CA TYR A 94 -4.67 -1.71 7.31
C TYR A 94 -4.26 -1.42 8.74
N ARG A 95 -5.22 -1.57 9.65
CA ARG A 95 -4.94 -1.65 11.07
C ARG A 95 -5.33 -3.03 11.60
N VAL A 96 -4.46 -3.64 12.40
CA VAL A 96 -4.68 -4.95 13.02
C VAL A 96 -4.76 -4.76 14.53
N ASP A 97 -5.89 -5.14 15.13
CA ASP A 97 -6.10 -5.07 16.56
C ASP A 97 -5.40 -6.20 17.36
N SER A 98 -5.56 -6.18 18.68
CA SER A 98 -4.95 -7.18 19.57
C SER A 98 -5.45 -8.61 19.34
N ASP A 99 -6.64 -8.77 18.77
CA ASP A 99 -7.26 -10.07 18.50
C ASP A 99 -6.88 -10.62 17.11
N GLY A 100 -6.08 -9.86 16.36
CA GLY A 100 -5.64 -10.21 15.00
C GLY A 100 -6.66 -9.88 13.93
N LYS A 101 -7.74 -9.18 14.25
CA LYS A 101 -8.70 -8.71 13.26
C LYS A 101 -8.14 -7.48 12.57
N TYR A 102 -8.17 -7.50 11.23
CA TYR A 102 -7.69 -6.38 10.43
C TYR A 102 -8.86 -5.54 9.88
N TYR A 103 -8.58 -4.25 9.72
CA TYR A 103 -9.50 -3.23 9.25
C TYR A 103 -8.85 -2.43 8.15
N LEU A 104 -9.54 -2.27 7.04
CA LEU A 104 -9.12 -1.39 5.96
C LEU A 104 -9.12 0.07 6.43
N LEU A 105 -8.04 0.79 6.21
CA LEU A 105 -7.95 2.23 6.46
C LEU A 105 -8.12 3.01 5.17
N GLU A 106 -7.23 2.79 4.20
CA GLU A 106 -7.27 3.50 2.93
C GLU A 106 -6.67 2.68 1.79
N ILE A 107 -7.02 3.06 0.57
CA ILE A 107 -6.32 2.67 -0.65
C ILE A 107 -5.72 3.90 -1.32
N THR A 108 -4.46 3.79 -1.71
CA THR A 108 -3.74 4.81 -2.47
C THR A 108 -3.43 4.26 -3.87
N PRO A 109 -4.14 4.70 -4.93
CA PRO A 109 -3.97 4.17 -6.29
C PRO A 109 -2.66 4.59 -6.95
N LEU A 110 -2.02 5.65 -6.47
CA LEU A 110 -0.72 6.16 -6.95
C LEU A 110 0.18 6.45 -5.75
N PRO A 111 0.66 5.40 -5.05
CA PRO A 111 1.51 5.60 -3.89
C PRO A 111 2.87 6.20 -4.28
N ASN A 112 3.46 6.92 -3.34
CA ASN A 112 4.84 7.35 -3.46
C ASN A 112 5.77 6.14 -3.62
N VAL A 113 6.74 6.24 -4.52
CA VAL A 113 7.71 5.18 -4.86
C VAL A 113 9.15 5.52 -4.49
N ASP A 114 9.37 6.57 -3.67
CA ASP A 114 10.73 6.82 -3.14
C ASP A 114 11.19 5.67 -2.24
N PHE A 115 12.50 5.56 -2.02
CA PHE A 115 13.11 4.44 -1.32
C PHE A 115 12.65 4.27 0.13
N GLU A 116 12.14 5.33 0.76
CA GLU A 116 11.63 5.30 2.14
C GLU A 116 10.10 5.15 2.19
N SER A 117 9.44 5.08 1.05
CA SER A 117 7.99 4.87 0.98
C SER A 117 7.58 3.47 1.45
N GLY A 118 6.32 3.33 1.90
CA GLY A 118 5.77 2.02 2.24
C GLY A 118 5.79 1.05 1.06
N PHE A 119 5.50 1.54 -0.15
CA PHE A 119 5.54 0.72 -1.37
C PHE A 119 6.95 0.18 -1.66
N ALA A 120 7.97 1.05 -1.62
CA ALA A 120 9.35 0.63 -1.87
C ALA A 120 9.88 -0.33 -0.79
N LYS A 121 9.50 -0.13 0.48
CA LYS A 121 9.89 -1.03 1.57
C LYS A 121 9.21 -2.40 1.47
N CYS A 122 7.97 -2.48 0.99
CA CYS A 122 7.34 -3.76 0.66
C CYS A 122 8.17 -4.52 -0.40
N CYS A 123 8.57 -3.83 -1.48
CA CYS A 123 9.42 -4.41 -2.51
C CYS A 123 10.76 -4.89 -1.94
N GLU A 124 11.44 -4.04 -1.15
CA GLU A 124 12.75 -4.33 -0.57
C GLU A 124 12.71 -5.59 0.30
N TYR A 125 11.80 -5.65 1.27
CA TYR A 125 11.73 -6.77 2.21
C TYR A 125 11.25 -8.07 1.57
N SER A 126 10.47 -7.99 0.51
CA SER A 126 10.07 -9.15 -0.29
C SER A 126 11.07 -9.48 -1.42
N LYS A 127 12.25 -8.83 -1.42
CA LYS A 127 13.35 -9.06 -2.37
C LYS A 127 13.00 -8.75 -3.84
N TYR A 128 12.02 -7.89 -4.08
CA TYR A 128 11.75 -7.34 -5.40
C TYR A 128 12.72 -6.19 -5.71
N ASN A 129 13.18 -6.12 -6.94
CA ASN A 129 13.95 -4.98 -7.41
C ASN A 129 12.99 -3.84 -7.80
N LEU A 130 13.00 -2.74 -7.04
CA LEU A 130 12.12 -1.59 -7.26
C LEU A 130 12.26 -1.03 -8.68
N GLY A 131 13.47 -0.94 -9.23
CA GLY A 131 13.70 -0.45 -10.61
C GLY A 131 12.97 -1.30 -11.64
N LYS A 132 13.03 -2.63 -11.52
CA LYS A 132 12.28 -3.54 -12.40
C LYS A 132 10.77 -3.43 -12.24
N ILE A 133 10.28 -3.20 -11.02
CA ILE A 133 8.86 -2.95 -10.78
C ILE A 133 8.42 -1.65 -11.47
N LEU A 134 9.21 -0.59 -11.39
CA LEU A 134 8.92 0.67 -12.06
C LEU A 134 8.96 0.55 -13.59
N GLU A 135 9.90 -0.23 -14.14
CA GLU A 135 9.93 -0.56 -15.57
C GLU A 135 8.66 -1.30 -16.00
N GLU A 136 8.19 -2.27 -15.22
CA GLU A 136 6.96 -3.03 -15.48
C GLU A 136 5.73 -2.12 -15.46
N ILE A 137 5.62 -1.21 -14.48
CA ILE A 137 4.56 -0.21 -14.40
C ILE A 137 4.54 0.66 -15.67
N LEU A 138 5.69 1.21 -16.07
CA LEU A 138 5.80 2.05 -17.27
C LEU A 138 5.44 1.29 -18.54
N TYR A 139 5.89 0.04 -18.67
CA TYR A 139 5.59 -0.80 -19.81
C TYR A 139 4.09 -1.06 -19.94
N ASN A 140 3.43 -1.45 -18.85
CA ASN A 140 1.98 -1.70 -18.82
C ASN A 140 1.17 -0.42 -19.13
N ALA A 141 1.60 0.73 -18.60
CA ALA A 141 0.99 2.01 -18.89
C ALA A 141 1.10 2.38 -20.39
N LEU A 142 2.27 2.13 -21.00
CA LEU A 142 2.50 2.33 -22.43
C LEU A 142 1.62 1.42 -23.29
N LEU A 143 1.50 0.14 -22.93
CA LEU A 143 0.62 -0.80 -23.64
C LEU A 143 -0.83 -0.33 -23.62
N ARG A 144 -1.34 0.10 -22.46
CA ARG A 144 -2.71 0.65 -22.36
C ARG A 144 -2.90 1.91 -23.19
N TYR A 145 -1.94 2.84 -23.13
CA TYR A 145 -1.98 4.07 -23.91
C TYR A 145 -2.04 3.78 -25.41
N LYS A 146 -1.17 2.90 -25.91
CA LYS A 146 -1.14 2.52 -27.33
C LYS A 146 -2.43 1.83 -27.78
N ASN A 147 -2.96 0.91 -26.97
CA ASN A 147 -4.22 0.24 -27.27
C ASN A 147 -5.39 1.23 -27.37
N ARG A 148 -5.45 2.26 -26.50
CA ARG A 148 -6.46 3.32 -26.57
C ARG A 148 -6.34 4.18 -27.84
N GLN A 149 -5.13 4.41 -28.35
CA GLN A 149 -4.86 5.21 -29.54
C GLN A 149 -4.85 4.41 -30.84
N GLY A 150 -5.04 3.08 -30.78
CA GLY A 150 -4.90 2.21 -31.95
C GLY A 150 -3.50 2.11 -32.52
N ILE A 151 -2.49 2.54 -31.76
CA ILE A 151 -1.09 2.56 -32.18
C ILE A 151 -0.49 1.17 -31.95
N LYS A 152 -0.03 0.47 -33.01
CA LYS A 152 0.71 -0.80 -32.88
C LYS A 152 2.13 -0.50 -32.39
N LEU A 153 2.56 -1.24 -31.36
CA LEU A 153 3.96 -1.25 -30.92
C LEU A 153 4.84 -1.87 -32.01
N PRO A 154 6.08 -1.40 -32.21
CA PRO A 154 7.04 -2.08 -33.07
C PRO A 154 7.38 -3.47 -32.54
#